data_d80170a12bb4caba5dd92d30d0834e42
#
_entry.id   d80170a12bb4caba5dd92d30d0834e42
#
_cell.length_a   1.000
_cell.length_b   1.000
_cell.length_c   1.000
_cell.angle_alpha   90.00
_cell.angle_beta   90.00
_cell.angle_gamma   90.00
#
_symmetry.space_group_name_H-M   'P 1'
#
loop_
_entity.id
_entity.type
_entity.pdbx_description
1 polymer ?
#
loop_
_entity_poly.entity_id
_entity_poly.type
_entity_poly.pdbx_seq_one_letter_code
_entity_poly.pdbx_strand_id
1 'polypeptide(L)'
;FVGMFSETSLNIALPQLMRALQVGQSSIQWLVTGYMLVIGIILPLSSLFTKWFTTKKLVLFGLAAFIIGSLISGFGINFSMVLMGRMIQGIGTGIILPLMFTIAMLIFPPNKLGTVNGVLALVIMFAPAIGPTLTGLILAVGSWRDIFFTFVVFLVIAFVIGLFTLQNVSQITKPKVDFISIILSIIAFSGLIAGASFASELGWLSIQVLGCLIGGIIA
;
A
#
# COMPACT_ATOMS: atom_id res chain seq x y z
N PHE A 1 -7.76 1.02 -6.26
CA PHE A 1 -7.85 2.46 -6.56
C PHE A 1 -7.28 3.31 -5.41
N VAL A 2 -7.92 3.31 -4.21
CA VAL A 2 -7.56 4.22 -3.11
C VAL A 2 -6.09 4.09 -2.68
N GLY A 3 -5.49 2.91 -2.69
CA GLY A 3 -4.07 2.72 -2.37
C GLY A 3 -3.14 3.50 -3.31
N MET A 4 -3.35 3.41 -4.62
CA MET A 4 -2.57 4.13 -5.64
C MET A 4 -2.88 5.64 -5.62
N PHE A 5 -4.15 5.99 -5.40
CA PHE A 5 -4.56 7.38 -5.22
C PHE A 5 -3.88 8.00 -3.98
N SER A 6 -3.81 7.26 -2.87
CA SER A 6 -3.14 7.70 -1.64
C SER A 6 -1.64 7.98 -1.84
N GLU A 7 -0.97 7.18 -2.67
CA GLU A 7 0.45 7.36 -2.99
C GLU A 7 0.68 8.68 -3.75
N THR A 8 -0.06 8.89 -4.83
CA THR A 8 0.07 10.11 -5.64
C THR A 8 -0.38 11.36 -4.90
N SER A 9 -1.46 11.27 -4.13
CA SER A 9 -1.96 12.37 -3.32
C SER A 9 -0.95 12.86 -2.30
N LEU A 10 -0.27 11.91 -1.65
CA LEU A 10 0.71 12.27 -0.64
C LEU A 10 1.92 12.99 -1.23
N ASN A 11 2.40 12.56 -2.40
CA ASN A 11 3.51 13.23 -3.09
C ASN A 11 3.22 14.72 -3.32
N ILE A 12 1.98 15.07 -3.63
CA ILE A 12 1.56 16.46 -3.83
C ILE A 12 1.43 17.21 -2.51
N ALA A 13 1.01 16.52 -1.45
CA ALA A 13 0.84 17.09 -0.12
C ALA A 13 2.15 17.25 0.66
N LEU A 14 3.27 16.64 0.23
CA LEU A 14 4.55 16.69 0.95
C LEU A 14 4.98 18.10 1.36
N PRO A 15 4.93 19.15 0.49
CA PRO A 15 5.32 20.49 0.89
C PRO A 15 4.48 21.08 2.04
N GLN A 16 3.16 20.79 2.05
CA GLN A 16 2.29 21.21 3.16
C GLN A 16 2.59 20.44 4.44
N LEU A 17 2.81 19.12 4.32
CA LEU A 17 3.18 18.26 5.44
C LEU A 17 4.51 18.66 6.07
N MET A 18 5.52 18.98 5.26
CA MET A 18 6.82 19.51 5.75
C MET A 18 6.64 20.72 6.63
N ARG A 19 5.85 21.70 6.18
CA ARG A 19 5.57 22.92 6.94
C ARG A 19 4.76 22.64 8.20
N ALA A 20 3.73 21.81 8.09
CA ALA A 20 2.81 21.50 9.19
C ALA A 20 3.47 20.66 10.30
N LEU A 21 4.33 19.71 9.94
CA LEU A 21 5.01 18.80 10.86
C LEU A 21 6.42 19.29 11.25
N GLN A 22 6.89 20.41 10.67
CA GLN A 22 8.21 21.02 10.91
C GLN A 22 9.36 20.03 10.72
N VAL A 23 9.33 19.25 9.65
CA VAL A 23 10.36 18.26 9.31
C VAL A 23 11.04 18.59 7.98
N GLY A 24 12.30 18.15 7.84
CA GLY A 24 13.06 18.32 6.62
C GLY A 24 12.61 17.41 5.47
N GLN A 25 13.13 17.70 4.27
CA GLN A 25 12.77 16.97 3.04
C GLN A 25 13.10 15.47 3.12
N SER A 26 14.24 15.10 3.67
CA SER A 26 14.65 13.71 3.86
C SER A 26 13.68 12.95 4.77
N SER A 27 13.29 13.58 5.90
CA SER A 27 12.35 12.94 6.83
C SER A 27 10.95 12.77 6.23
N ILE A 28 10.44 13.80 5.51
CA ILE A 28 9.06 13.72 5.00
C ILE A 28 8.91 12.66 3.91
N GLN A 29 9.96 12.37 3.14
CA GLN A 29 9.94 11.31 2.13
C GLN A 29 9.66 9.93 2.72
N TRP A 30 10.00 9.70 4.00
CA TRP A 30 9.66 8.45 4.68
C TRP A 30 8.16 8.15 4.74
N LEU A 31 7.30 9.17 4.62
CA LEU A 31 5.86 8.95 4.53
C LEU A 31 5.48 8.18 3.25
N VAL A 32 6.23 8.35 2.18
CA VAL A 32 6.04 7.62 0.92
C VAL A 32 6.85 6.32 0.94
N THR A 33 8.14 6.41 1.23
CA THR A 33 9.04 5.25 1.26
C THR A 33 8.62 4.21 2.28
N GLY A 34 8.25 4.62 3.51
CA GLY A 34 7.78 3.70 4.54
C GLY A 34 6.50 2.95 4.14
N TYR A 35 5.58 3.64 3.47
CA TYR A 35 4.39 3.02 2.91
C TYR A 35 4.73 1.98 1.84
N MET A 36 5.59 2.33 0.86
CA MET A 36 6.03 1.41 -0.19
C MET A 36 6.80 0.21 0.38
N LEU A 37 7.66 0.45 1.38
CA LEU A 37 8.42 -0.60 2.03
C LEU A 37 7.51 -1.63 2.70
N VAL A 38 6.49 -1.18 3.42
CA VAL A 38 5.51 -2.09 4.03
C VAL A 38 4.73 -2.85 2.96
N ILE A 39 4.31 -2.21 1.87
CA ILE A 39 3.69 -2.91 0.74
C ILE A 39 4.63 -4.00 0.22
N GLY A 40 5.90 -3.68 -0.03
CA GLY A 40 6.89 -4.64 -0.54
C GLY A 40 7.10 -5.83 0.37
N ILE A 41 7.07 -5.65 1.69
CA ILE A 41 7.14 -6.72 2.68
C ILE A 41 5.88 -7.59 2.66
N ILE A 42 4.70 -6.98 2.59
CA ILE A 42 3.42 -7.67 2.68
C ILE A 42 3.04 -8.39 1.38
N LEU A 43 3.47 -7.87 0.22
CA LEU A 43 3.18 -8.45 -1.10
C LEU A 43 3.50 -9.95 -1.20
N PRO A 44 4.72 -10.43 -0.92
CA PRO A 44 5.03 -11.86 -0.96
C PRO A 44 4.26 -12.65 0.11
N LEU A 45 4.03 -12.05 1.29
CA LEU A 45 3.28 -12.69 2.38
C LEU A 45 1.80 -12.86 2.05
N SER A 46 1.25 -12.01 1.19
CA SER A 46 -0.17 -12.06 0.82
C SER A 46 -0.55 -13.38 0.16
N SER A 47 0.36 -14.01 -0.59
CA SER A 47 0.16 -15.33 -1.19
C SER A 47 -0.04 -16.43 -0.14
N LEU A 48 0.65 -16.33 0.99
CA LEU A 48 0.49 -17.22 2.13
C LEU A 48 -0.83 -16.95 2.85
N PHE A 49 -1.17 -15.69 3.07
CA PHE A 49 -2.41 -15.29 3.73
C PHE A 49 -3.64 -15.79 2.97
N THR A 50 -3.62 -15.79 1.62
CA THR A 50 -4.73 -16.34 0.81
C THR A 50 -4.95 -17.84 0.99
N LYS A 51 -3.93 -18.59 1.40
CA LYS A 51 -4.03 -20.01 1.72
C LYS A 51 -4.48 -20.30 3.15
N TRP A 52 -4.32 -19.32 4.05
CA TRP A 52 -4.62 -19.47 5.47
C TRP A 52 -5.94 -18.85 5.89
N PHE A 53 -6.34 -17.78 5.22
CA PHE A 53 -7.54 -17.02 5.57
C PHE A 53 -8.51 -16.98 4.39
N THR A 54 -9.79 -16.82 4.70
CA THR A 54 -10.81 -16.66 3.68
C THR A 54 -10.70 -15.32 2.96
N THR A 55 -11.05 -15.28 1.69
CA THR A 55 -11.04 -14.08 0.85
C THR A 55 -11.75 -12.90 1.53
N LYS A 56 -12.95 -13.13 2.06
CA LYS A 56 -13.73 -12.09 2.76
C LYS A 56 -12.98 -11.52 3.95
N LYS A 57 -12.36 -12.36 4.80
CA LYS A 57 -11.60 -11.89 5.97
C LYS A 57 -10.41 -11.04 5.55
N LEU A 58 -9.69 -11.46 4.51
CA LEU A 58 -8.51 -10.72 4.03
C LEU A 58 -8.87 -9.36 3.45
N VAL A 59 -9.92 -9.29 2.62
CA VAL A 59 -10.39 -8.01 2.06
C VAL A 59 -10.83 -7.07 3.17
N LEU A 60 -11.67 -7.55 4.11
CA LEU A 60 -12.15 -6.72 5.21
C LEU A 60 -11.01 -6.28 6.14
N PHE A 61 -10.05 -7.17 6.43
CA PHE A 61 -8.87 -6.81 7.21
C PHE A 61 -8.02 -5.74 6.51
N GLY A 62 -7.77 -5.89 5.20
CA GLY A 62 -7.02 -4.91 4.42
C GLY A 62 -7.70 -3.55 4.36
N LEU A 63 -9.04 -3.52 4.17
CA LEU A 63 -9.83 -2.28 4.21
C LEU A 63 -9.81 -1.64 5.60
N ALA A 64 -10.00 -2.44 6.66
CA ALA A 64 -9.95 -1.96 8.05
C ALA A 64 -8.57 -1.40 8.40
N ALA A 65 -7.49 -2.08 8.04
CA ALA A 65 -6.12 -1.59 8.25
C ALA A 65 -5.90 -0.24 7.54
N PHE A 66 -6.37 -0.10 6.30
CA PHE A 66 -6.25 1.17 5.58
C PHE A 66 -7.08 2.27 6.23
N ILE A 67 -8.32 2.00 6.67
CA ILE A 67 -9.18 2.95 7.38
C ILE A 67 -8.50 3.42 8.67
N ILE A 68 -8.04 2.48 9.50
CA ILE A 68 -7.36 2.78 10.77
C ILE A 68 -6.11 3.61 10.51
N GLY A 69 -5.27 3.21 9.55
CA GLY A 69 -4.09 3.97 9.17
C GLY A 69 -4.40 5.37 8.67
N SER A 70 -5.50 5.54 7.91
CA SER A 70 -5.96 6.86 7.45
C SER A 70 -6.44 7.73 8.60
N LEU A 71 -7.16 7.17 9.56
CA LEU A 71 -7.59 7.91 10.76
C LEU A 71 -6.39 8.34 11.61
N ILE A 72 -5.43 7.43 11.86
CA ILE A 72 -4.21 7.75 12.60
C ILE A 72 -3.43 8.86 11.90
N SER A 73 -3.28 8.81 10.56
CA SER A 73 -2.60 9.84 9.80
C SER A 73 -3.38 11.16 9.80
N GLY A 74 -4.69 11.13 9.60
CA GLY A 74 -5.55 12.33 9.56
C GLY A 74 -5.60 13.08 10.89
N PHE A 75 -5.62 12.36 12.01
CA PHE A 75 -5.50 12.94 13.36
C PHE A 75 -4.05 13.15 13.82
N GLY A 76 -3.07 12.85 12.97
CA GLY A 76 -1.66 12.95 13.31
C GLY A 76 -1.24 14.36 13.78
N ILE A 77 -0.66 14.43 14.98
CA ILE A 77 -0.16 15.67 15.58
C ILE A 77 1.34 15.85 15.38
N ASN A 78 2.04 14.76 15.03
CA ASN A 78 3.48 14.75 14.77
C ASN A 78 3.82 13.80 13.62
N PHE A 79 5.05 13.91 13.11
CA PHE A 79 5.57 13.10 12.01
C PHE A 79 5.46 11.59 12.27
N SER A 80 5.86 11.13 13.46
CA SER A 80 5.87 9.71 13.80
C SER A 80 4.47 9.09 13.76
N MET A 81 3.45 9.84 14.19
CA MET A 81 2.06 9.38 14.16
C MET A 81 1.55 9.25 12.72
N VAL A 82 1.85 10.24 11.87
CA VAL A 82 1.49 10.17 10.45
C VAL A 82 2.23 9.02 9.75
N LEU A 83 3.51 8.83 10.03
CA LEU A 83 4.30 7.73 9.48
C LEU A 83 3.75 6.36 9.90
N MET A 84 3.41 6.19 11.17
CA MET A 84 2.80 4.95 11.66
C MET A 84 1.47 4.66 10.95
N GLY A 85 0.62 5.67 10.79
CA GLY A 85 -0.62 5.54 10.03
C GLY A 85 -0.36 5.12 8.58
N ARG A 86 0.65 5.68 7.92
CA ARG A 86 1.09 5.31 6.56
C ARG A 86 1.57 3.86 6.47
N MET A 87 2.35 3.40 7.45
CA MET A 87 2.78 2.00 7.50
C MET A 87 1.58 1.04 7.63
N ILE A 88 0.61 1.38 8.48
CA ILE A 88 -0.62 0.59 8.63
C ILE A 88 -1.45 0.58 7.33
N GLN A 89 -1.55 1.71 6.62
CA GLN A 89 -2.16 1.77 5.28
C GLN A 89 -1.44 0.85 4.28
N GLY A 90 -0.10 0.78 4.35
CA GLY A 90 0.73 -0.11 3.52
C GLY A 90 0.38 -1.59 3.71
N ILE A 91 0.08 -2.03 4.94
CA ILE A 91 -0.40 -3.39 5.20
C ILE A 91 -1.69 -3.67 4.42
N GLY A 92 -2.65 -2.75 4.50
CA GLY A 92 -3.93 -2.87 3.79
C GLY A 92 -3.75 -3.00 2.28
N THR A 93 -2.95 -2.11 1.68
CA THR A 93 -2.68 -2.12 0.24
C THR A 93 -1.91 -3.37 -0.20
N GLY A 94 -0.87 -3.77 0.56
CA GLY A 94 -0.06 -4.94 0.26
C GLY A 94 -0.85 -6.25 0.26
N ILE A 95 -1.93 -6.34 1.05
CA ILE A 95 -2.84 -7.49 1.03
C ILE A 95 -3.83 -7.39 -0.14
N ILE A 96 -4.45 -6.23 -0.36
CA ILE A 96 -5.56 -6.08 -1.32
C ILE A 96 -5.08 -6.15 -2.77
N LEU A 97 -3.91 -5.59 -3.09
CA LEU A 97 -3.41 -5.54 -4.48
C LEU A 97 -3.29 -6.93 -5.13
N PRO A 98 -2.52 -7.90 -4.58
CA PRO A 98 -2.42 -9.21 -5.19
C PRO A 98 -3.71 -10.03 -5.04
N LEU A 99 -4.45 -9.81 -3.95
CA LEU A 99 -5.71 -10.51 -3.70
C LEU A 99 -6.75 -10.21 -4.78
N MET A 100 -6.79 -8.99 -5.29
CA MET A 100 -7.68 -8.57 -6.38
C MET A 100 -7.46 -9.40 -7.66
N PHE A 101 -6.20 -9.60 -8.07
CA PHE A 101 -5.87 -10.45 -9.22
C PHE A 101 -6.16 -11.94 -8.95
N THR A 102 -5.87 -12.41 -7.73
CA THR A 102 -6.18 -13.78 -7.32
C THR A 102 -7.68 -14.08 -7.37
N ILE A 103 -8.50 -13.16 -6.85
CA ILE A 103 -9.98 -13.29 -6.91
C ILE A 103 -10.45 -13.31 -8.36
N ALA A 104 -9.92 -12.45 -9.21
CA ALA A 104 -10.26 -12.42 -10.64
C ALA A 104 -9.97 -13.77 -11.30
N MET A 105 -8.81 -14.37 -11.05
CA MET A 105 -8.46 -15.70 -11.59
C MET A 105 -9.34 -16.83 -11.07
N LEU A 106 -9.89 -16.73 -9.86
CA LEU A 106 -10.76 -17.75 -9.27
C LEU A 106 -12.21 -17.67 -9.75
N ILE A 107 -12.69 -16.46 -10.11
CA ILE A 107 -14.11 -16.22 -10.45
C ILE A 107 -14.34 -16.28 -11.96
N PHE A 108 -13.40 -15.78 -12.76
CA PHE A 108 -13.60 -15.65 -14.21
C PHE A 108 -12.96 -16.78 -14.99
N PRO A 109 -13.60 -17.26 -16.07
CA PRO A 109 -13.04 -18.30 -16.93
C PRO A 109 -11.83 -17.76 -17.71
N PRO A 110 -10.88 -18.64 -18.12
CA PRO A 110 -9.62 -18.24 -18.75
C PRO A 110 -9.76 -17.32 -19.98
N ASN A 111 -10.81 -17.52 -20.78
CA ASN A 111 -11.09 -16.72 -21.97
C ASN A 111 -11.50 -15.26 -21.66
N LYS A 112 -11.88 -14.94 -20.44
CA LYS A 112 -12.26 -13.59 -20.00
C LYS A 112 -11.18 -12.89 -19.15
N LEU A 113 -10.16 -13.63 -18.71
CA LEU A 113 -9.13 -13.09 -17.81
C LEU A 113 -8.38 -11.88 -18.42
N GLY A 114 -8.13 -11.87 -19.74
CA GLY A 114 -7.50 -10.74 -20.40
C GLY A 114 -8.31 -9.45 -20.26
N THR A 115 -9.61 -9.51 -20.52
CA THR A 115 -10.52 -8.36 -20.37
C THR A 115 -10.62 -7.92 -18.90
N VAL A 116 -10.78 -8.87 -17.98
CA VAL A 116 -10.89 -8.57 -16.54
C VAL A 116 -9.62 -7.92 -16.03
N ASN A 117 -8.46 -8.48 -16.34
CA ASN A 117 -7.17 -7.89 -15.94
C ASN A 117 -6.94 -6.51 -16.59
N GLY A 118 -7.40 -6.31 -17.83
CA GLY A 118 -7.38 -5.00 -18.47
C GLY A 118 -8.21 -3.95 -17.73
N VAL A 119 -9.42 -4.31 -17.28
CA VAL A 119 -10.27 -3.42 -16.46
C VAL A 119 -9.63 -3.14 -15.11
N LEU A 120 -9.06 -4.15 -14.45
CA LEU A 120 -8.35 -3.97 -13.17
C LEU A 120 -7.16 -3.03 -13.34
N ALA A 121 -6.37 -3.20 -14.41
CA ALA A 121 -5.26 -2.32 -14.73
C ALA A 121 -5.71 -0.88 -15.00
N LEU A 122 -6.82 -0.69 -15.74
CA LEU A 122 -7.40 0.63 -15.95
C LEU A 122 -7.76 1.32 -14.62
N VAL A 123 -8.42 0.61 -13.71
CA VAL A 123 -8.80 1.16 -12.38
C VAL A 123 -7.55 1.54 -11.57
N ILE A 124 -6.48 0.74 -11.64
CA ILE A 124 -5.21 1.03 -10.96
C ILE A 124 -4.56 2.27 -11.56
N MET A 125 -4.46 2.35 -12.90
CA MET A 125 -3.79 3.46 -13.60
C MET A 125 -4.60 4.76 -13.57
N PHE A 126 -5.92 4.67 -13.46
CA PHE A 126 -6.79 5.84 -13.35
C PHE A 126 -6.56 6.62 -12.05
N ALA A 127 -6.19 5.93 -10.96
CA ALA A 127 -5.92 6.56 -9.67
C ALA A 127 -4.76 7.57 -9.72
N PRO A 128 -3.55 7.23 -10.22
CA PRO A 128 -2.48 8.20 -10.42
C PRO A 128 -2.82 9.31 -11.42
N ALA A 129 -3.62 9.02 -12.44
CA ALA A 129 -3.98 10.00 -13.47
C ALA A 129 -4.82 11.16 -12.92
N ILE A 130 -5.81 10.85 -12.08
CA ILE A 130 -6.68 11.89 -11.47
C ILE A 130 -6.22 12.33 -10.08
N GLY A 131 -5.32 11.58 -9.47
CA GLY A 131 -4.78 11.83 -8.13
C GLY A 131 -4.33 13.28 -7.94
N PRO A 132 -3.44 13.79 -8.81
CA PRO A 132 -2.96 15.18 -8.70
C PRO A 132 -4.07 16.22 -8.72
N THR A 133 -5.03 16.08 -9.62
CA THR A 133 -6.12 17.04 -9.76
C THR A 133 -7.03 17.06 -8.54
N LEU A 134 -7.47 15.88 -8.09
CA LEU A 134 -8.33 15.76 -6.90
C LEU A 134 -7.61 16.24 -5.63
N THR A 135 -6.33 15.88 -5.48
CA THR A 135 -5.53 16.32 -4.35
C THR A 135 -5.34 17.83 -4.35
N GLY A 136 -5.04 18.41 -5.53
CA GLY A 136 -4.93 19.86 -5.68
C GLY A 136 -6.22 20.57 -5.27
N LEU A 137 -7.38 20.06 -5.67
CA LEU A 137 -8.68 20.61 -5.25
C LEU A 137 -8.91 20.50 -3.75
N ILE A 138 -8.61 19.36 -3.13
CA ILE A 138 -8.74 19.18 -1.67
C ILE A 138 -7.84 20.19 -0.95
N LEU A 139 -6.59 20.34 -1.39
CA LEU A 139 -5.62 21.24 -0.76
C LEU A 139 -5.91 22.74 -1.01
N ALA A 140 -6.67 23.06 -2.06
CA ALA A 140 -7.08 24.43 -2.35
C ALA A 140 -8.15 24.96 -1.37
N VAL A 141 -9.01 24.08 -0.86
CA VAL A 141 -10.14 24.44 0.01
C VAL A 141 -9.98 23.95 1.45
N GLY A 142 -9.04 23.03 1.69
CA GLY A 142 -8.87 22.37 2.97
C GLY A 142 -7.39 22.18 3.34
N SER A 143 -7.12 21.16 4.14
CA SER A 143 -5.80 20.83 4.65
C SER A 143 -5.34 19.44 4.16
N TRP A 144 -4.06 19.13 4.36
CA TRP A 144 -3.50 17.81 4.09
C TRP A 144 -4.24 16.67 4.86
N ARG A 145 -4.88 16.98 5.99
CA ARG A 145 -5.68 16.03 6.77
C ARG A 145 -6.91 15.56 6.02
N ASP A 146 -7.50 16.44 5.23
CA ASP A 146 -8.74 16.16 4.48
C ASP A 146 -8.51 15.09 3.39
N ILE A 147 -7.27 14.95 2.92
CA ILE A 147 -6.90 13.85 2.02
C ILE A 147 -7.13 12.50 2.71
N PHE A 148 -6.67 12.34 3.95
CA PHE A 148 -6.84 11.09 4.70
C PHE A 148 -8.30 10.83 5.03
N PHE A 149 -9.05 11.86 5.43
CA PHE A 149 -10.49 11.72 5.71
C PHE A 149 -11.29 11.38 4.45
N THR A 150 -10.91 11.91 3.29
CA THR A 150 -11.49 11.50 2.00
C THR A 150 -11.31 10.01 1.75
N PHE A 151 -10.11 9.45 2.02
CA PHE A 151 -9.89 8.01 1.92
C PHE A 151 -10.80 7.22 2.87
N VAL A 152 -10.96 7.69 4.11
CA VAL A 152 -11.83 7.04 5.10
C VAL A 152 -13.25 6.91 4.58
N VAL A 153 -13.82 7.98 4.01
CA VAL A 153 -15.19 7.97 3.47
C VAL A 153 -15.36 6.89 2.40
N PHE A 154 -14.49 6.88 1.38
CA PHE A 154 -14.55 5.88 0.31
C PHE A 154 -14.35 4.45 0.81
N LEU A 155 -13.42 4.26 1.74
CA LEU A 155 -13.09 2.94 2.27
C LEU A 155 -14.16 2.41 3.23
N VAL A 156 -14.80 3.25 4.01
CA VAL A 156 -15.94 2.86 4.87
C VAL A 156 -17.10 2.39 3.99
N ILE A 157 -17.42 3.10 2.92
CA ILE A 157 -18.43 2.67 1.95
C ILE A 157 -18.06 1.30 1.36
N ALA A 158 -16.82 1.14 0.90
CA ALA A 158 -16.34 -0.13 0.37
C ALA A 158 -16.36 -1.25 1.41
N PHE A 159 -16.01 -0.95 2.66
CA PHE A 159 -16.03 -1.89 3.78
C PHE A 159 -17.44 -2.37 4.09
N VAL A 160 -18.39 -1.45 4.17
CA VAL A 160 -19.82 -1.77 4.44
C VAL A 160 -20.39 -2.61 3.29
N ILE A 161 -20.17 -2.23 2.04
CA ILE A 161 -20.59 -3.04 0.89
C ILE A 161 -19.94 -4.42 0.97
N GLY A 162 -18.64 -4.50 1.25
CA GLY A 162 -17.91 -5.75 1.38
C GLY A 162 -18.42 -6.67 2.49
N LEU A 163 -18.87 -6.12 3.62
CA LEU A 163 -19.45 -6.91 4.70
C LEU A 163 -20.68 -7.74 4.24
N PHE A 164 -21.53 -7.15 3.39
CA PHE A 164 -22.78 -7.77 2.96
C PHE A 164 -22.64 -8.57 1.66
N THR A 165 -21.77 -8.15 0.74
CA THR A 165 -21.71 -8.71 -0.62
C THR A 165 -20.58 -9.72 -0.83
N LEU A 166 -19.48 -9.63 -0.08
CA LEU A 166 -18.33 -10.52 -0.29
C LEU A 166 -18.64 -11.96 0.13
N GLN A 167 -18.39 -12.87 -0.79
CA GLN A 167 -18.42 -14.30 -0.57
C GLN A 167 -16.98 -14.86 -0.52
N ASN A 168 -16.82 -16.02 0.14
CA ASN A 168 -15.54 -16.71 0.18
C ASN A 168 -15.37 -17.54 -1.08
N VAL A 169 -14.33 -17.22 -1.86
CA VAL A 169 -14.01 -17.94 -3.11
C VAL A 169 -12.73 -18.77 -3.00
N SER A 170 -11.91 -18.54 -1.98
CA SER A 170 -10.65 -19.28 -1.77
C SER A 170 -10.87 -20.56 -0.96
N GLN A 171 -10.15 -21.62 -1.33
CA GLN A 171 -10.03 -22.83 -0.52
C GLN A 171 -8.87 -22.69 0.45
N ILE A 172 -9.13 -22.92 1.73
CA ILE A 172 -8.12 -22.86 2.79
C ILE A 172 -7.35 -24.17 2.80
N THR A 173 -6.05 -24.13 2.49
CA THR A 173 -5.18 -25.31 2.43
C THR A 173 -4.20 -25.42 3.60
N LYS A 174 -3.92 -24.32 4.30
CA LYS A 174 -2.99 -24.21 5.44
C LYS A 174 -1.67 -24.97 5.22
N PRO A 175 -0.89 -24.66 4.20
CA PRO A 175 0.39 -25.31 3.96
C PRO A 175 1.35 -25.06 5.13
N LYS A 176 2.33 -25.96 5.30
CA LYS A 176 3.44 -25.73 6.23
C LYS A 176 4.18 -24.45 5.80
N VAL A 177 4.49 -23.62 6.77
CA VAL A 177 5.20 -22.35 6.55
C VAL A 177 6.69 -22.63 6.51
N ASP A 178 7.33 -22.24 5.42
CA ASP A 178 8.77 -22.16 5.37
C ASP A 178 9.20 -20.76 5.84
N PHE A 179 9.59 -20.68 7.12
CA PHE A 179 10.01 -19.44 7.73
C PHE A 179 11.26 -18.84 7.06
N ILE A 180 12.15 -19.67 6.52
CA ILE A 180 13.38 -19.22 5.85
C ILE A 180 12.98 -18.45 4.57
N SER A 181 12.14 -19.04 3.73
CA SER A 181 11.65 -18.40 2.50
C SER A 181 10.90 -17.09 2.77
N ILE A 182 10.16 -17.01 3.88
CA ILE A 182 9.49 -15.76 4.29
C ILE A 182 10.51 -14.68 4.64
N ILE A 183 11.50 -15.02 5.50
CA ILE A 183 12.53 -14.07 5.92
C ILE A 183 13.34 -13.59 4.71
N LEU A 184 13.75 -14.49 3.84
CA LEU A 184 14.47 -14.16 2.60
C LEU A 184 13.63 -13.26 1.69
N SER A 185 12.36 -13.55 1.50
CA SER A 185 11.47 -12.70 0.72
C SER A 185 11.32 -11.29 1.32
N ILE A 186 11.21 -11.17 2.64
CA ILE A 186 11.16 -9.86 3.33
C ILE A 186 12.47 -9.11 3.10
N ILE A 187 13.61 -9.75 3.26
CA ILE A 187 14.93 -9.14 3.05
C ILE A 187 15.09 -8.71 1.59
N ALA A 188 14.70 -9.57 0.64
CA ALA A 188 14.78 -9.28 -0.78
C ALA A 188 13.98 -8.02 -1.15
N PHE A 189 12.70 -7.99 -0.86
CA PHE A 189 11.84 -6.86 -1.24
C PHE A 189 12.16 -5.59 -0.45
N SER A 190 12.39 -5.70 0.87
CA SER A 190 12.75 -4.52 1.66
C SER A 190 14.13 -3.98 1.30
N GLY A 191 15.10 -4.83 1.00
CA GLY A 191 16.43 -4.43 0.53
C GLY A 191 16.39 -3.69 -0.79
N LEU A 192 15.63 -4.19 -1.78
CA LEU A 192 15.47 -3.54 -3.08
C LEU A 192 14.77 -2.17 -2.95
N ILE A 193 13.68 -2.09 -2.20
CA ILE A 193 12.93 -0.84 -2.01
C ILE A 193 13.74 0.17 -1.22
N ALA A 194 14.35 -0.24 -0.10
CA ALA A 194 15.20 0.62 0.70
C ALA A 194 16.43 1.10 -0.08
N GLY A 195 17.09 0.19 -0.81
CA GLY A 195 18.23 0.54 -1.66
C GLY A 195 17.89 1.56 -2.73
N ALA A 196 16.79 1.38 -3.45
CA ALA A 196 16.31 2.34 -4.44
C ALA A 196 15.94 3.70 -3.81
N SER A 197 15.34 3.68 -2.61
CA SER A 197 14.96 4.89 -1.89
C SER A 197 16.19 5.67 -1.40
N PHE A 198 17.16 4.99 -0.78
CA PHE A 198 18.40 5.62 -0.33
C PHE A 198 19.29 6.09 -1.48
N ALA A 199 19.16 5.51 -2.68
CA ALA A 199 19.93 5.93 -3.84
C ALA A 199 19.67 7.38 -4.24
N SER A 200 18.45 7.89 -3.99
CA SER A 200 18.08 9.28 -4.25
C SER A 200 18.77 10.29 -3.29
N GLU A 201 19.13 9.85 -2.07
CA GLU A 201 19.75 10.71 -1.05
C GLU A 201 21.27 10.53 -0.98
N LEU A 202 21.74 9.29 -1.03
CA LEU A 202 23.14 8.93 -0.81
C LEU A 202 23.92 8.65 -2.10
N GLY A 203 23.23 8.62 -3.23
CA GLY A 203 23.80 8.25 -4.53
C GLY A 203 23.93 6.72 -4.71
N TRP A 204 23.85 6.28 -5.96
CA TRP A 204 23.82 4.86 -6.35
C TRP A 204 25.07 4.06 -5.95
N LEU A 205 26.23 4.72 -5.79
CA LEU A 205 27.52 4.09 -5.47
C LEU A 205 27.82 4.08 -3.97
N SER A 206 26.93 4.50 -3.11
CA SER A 206 27.14 4.45 -1.66
C SER A 206 27.12 3.00 -1.16
N ILE A 207 27.98 2.68 -0.20
CA ILE A 207 28.09 1.35 0.40
C ILE A 207 26.74 0.88 0.96
N GLN A 208 25.96 1.80 1.52
CA GLN A 208 24.65 1.51 2.10
C GLN A 208 23.63 1.08 1.01
N VAL A 209 23.60 1.79 -0.11
CA VAL A 209 22.70 1.47 -1.24
C VAL A 209 23.11 0.15 -1.87
N LEU A 210 24.40 -0.03 -2.16
CA LEU A 210 24.93 -1.27 -2.72
C LEU A 210 24.69 -2.45 -1.79
N GLY A 211 24.89 -2.28 -0.48
CA GLY A 211 24.63 -3.31 0.52
C GLY A 211 23.17 -3.74 0.55
N CYS A 212 22.22 -2.79 0.52
CA CYS A 212 20.80 -3.07 0.46
C CYS A 212 20.38 -3.77 -0.83
N LEU A 213 20.87 -3.30 -1.99
CA LEU A 213 20.54 -3.87 -3.30
C LEU A 213 21.15 -5.29 -3.47
N ILE A 214 22.42 -5.46 -3.16
CA ILE A 214 23.12 -6.77 -3.27
C ILE A 214 22.50 -7.74 -2.26
N GLY A 215 22.28 -7.32 -1.01
CA GLY A 215 21.62 -8.16 -0.01
C GLY A 215 20.21 -8.57 -0.42
N GLY A 216 19.44 -7.65 -1.02
CA GLY A 216 18.12 -7.94 -1.56
C GLY A 216 18.11 -8.87 -2.78
N ILE A 217 19.13 -8.80 -3.65
CA ILE A 217 19.24 -9.67 -4.83
C ILE A 217 19.68 -11.09 -4.44
N ILE A 218 20.55 -11.20 -3.43
CA ILE A 218 21.06 -12.52 -2.98
C ILE A 218 20.00 -13.28 -2.17
N ALA A 219 19.13 -12.58 -1.44
CA ALA A 219 18.05 -13.18 -0.65
C ALA A 219 16.90 -13.68 -1.51
#